data_ec1d8d312fc447798f804e749273efee
#
_entry.id   ec1d8d312fc447798f804e749273efee
#
_cell.length_a   1.000
_cell.length_b   1.000
_cell.length_c   1.000
_cell.angle_alpha   90.00
_cell.angle_beta   90.00
_cell.angle_gamma   90.00
#
_symmetry.space_group_name_H-M   'P 1'
#
loop_
_entity.id
_entity.type
_entity.pdbx_description
1 polymer ?
#
loop_
_entity_poly.entity_id
_entity_poly.type
_entity_poly.pdbx_seq_one_letter_code
_entity_poly.pdbx_strand_id
1 'polypeptide(L)'
;MTTPSQSVTSASDDAMRFSLLHERDSAFVHDGLRPYFEYRDLGIKDATGGKAVMHVIRAHEGSHATGEWHRHEVQLQIVYVLKGWVVFEYEGQGQHTLVAGTCVHLSLIHI
;
A
#
# COMPACT_ATOMS: atom_id res chain seq x y z
N MET A 1 -13.52 14.96 -23.85
CA MET A 1 -13.94 14.04 -23.75
C MET A 1 -14.78 13.85 -22.76
N THR A 2 -15.54 13.34 -22.74
CA THR A 2 -16.33 13.27 -21.86
C THR A 2 -16.51 12.09 -21.31
N THR A 3 -16.88 11.88 -20.42
CA THR A 3 -17.05 10.87 -19.90
C THR A 3 -18.21 10.52 -19.56
N PRO A 4 -18.64 9.66 -19.69
CA PRO A 4 -19.85 9.25 -19.46
C PRO A 4 -20.05 8.88 -18.19
N SER A 5 -20.82 8.98 -17.86
CA SER A 5 -21.01 8.76 -16.74
C SER A 5 -21.25 7.63 -16.35
N GLN A 6 -21.27 7.13 -16.11
CA GLN A 6 -21.50 6.23 -15.79
C GLN A 6 -22.06 5.70 -14.94
N SER A 7 -22.54 5.57 -14.65
CA SER A 7 -23.15 5.28 -13.90
C SER A 7 -23.33 4.20 -13.51
N VAL A 8 -23.33 3.68 -13.31
CA VAL A 8 -23.42 2.78 -13.06
C VAL A 8 -23.72 2.15 -12.28
N THR A 9 -23.94 1.79 -11.88
CA THR A 9 -24.22 1.31 -11.35
C THR A 9 -24.47 0.33 -10.73
N SER A 10 -24.29 -0.34 -10.80
CA SER A 10 -24.60 -1.33 -10.25
C SER A 10 -24.25 -1.40 -8.96
N ALA A 11 -24.84 -1.77 -8.15
CA ALA A 11 -24.52 -1.91 -6.89
C ALA A 11 -23.63 -3.01 -6.65
N SER A 12 -23.07 -3.52 -7.58
CA SER A 12 -22.22 -4.64 -7.41
C SER A 12 -20.95 -4.26 -6.68
N ASP A 13 -20.46 -5.12 -5.84
CA ASP A 13 -19.17 -4.91 -5.23
C ASP A 13 -18.08 -4.96 -6.25
N ASP A 14 -18.37 -5.45 -7.44
CA ASP A 14 -17.38 -5.51 -8.48
C ASP A 14 -17.27 -4.23 -9.26
N ALA A 15 -18.09 -3.27 -8.95
CA ALA A 15 -18.06 -2.03 -9.71
C ALA A 15 -16.73 -1.35 -9.55
N MET A 16 -16.16 -0.95 -10.65
CA MET A 16 -14.94 -0.19 -10.65
C MET A 16 -15.20 1.12 -11.33
N ARG A 17 -14.52 2.15 -10.91
CA ARG A 17 -14.71 3.44 -11.50
C ARG A 17 -13.38 4.15 -11.66
N PHE A 18 -13.37 5.07 -12.58
CA PHE A 18 -12.19 5.91 -12.78
C PHE A 18 -11.94 6.73 -11.53
N SER A 19 -10.69 6.86 -11.15
CA SER A 19 -10.33 7.75 -10.06
C SER A 19 -9.04 8.44 -10.41
N LEU A 20 -8.90 9.65 -9.93
CA LEU A 20 -7.69 10.41 -10.11
C LEU A 20 -7.49 11.20 -8.83
N LEU A 21 -6.37 10.98 -8.18
CA LEU A 21 -6.12 11.58 -6.88
C LEU A 21 -4.74 12.21 -6.91
N HIS A 22 -4.70 13.51 -6.64
CA HIS A 22 -3.44 14.21 -6.59
C HIS A 22 -2.86 14.12 -5.17
N GLU A 23 -1.58 14.41 -5.07
CA GLU A 23 -0.93 14.33 -3.76
C GLU A 23 -1.64 15.19 -2.73
N ARG A 24 -2.15 16.34 -3.14
CA ARG A 24 -2.80 17.26 -2.22
C ARG A 24 -4.17 16.78 -1.74
N ASP A 25 -4.69 15.72 -2.36
CA ASP A 25 -6.05 15.27 -2.07
C ASP A 25 -6.13 14.31 -0.89
N SER A 26 -5.01 13.83 -0.40
CA SER A 26 -5.01 12.99 0.79
C SER A 26 -3.75 13.23 1.58
N ALA A 27 -3.83 13.01 2.87
CA ALA A 27 -2.73 13.30 3.77
C ALA A 27 -2.28 12.02 4.44
N PHE A 28 -1.07 12.04 4.98
CA PHE A 28 -0.58 10.93 5.79
C PHE A 28 -1.31 10.90 7.12
N VAL A 29 -1.67 9.72 7.56
CA VAL A 29 -2.34 9.54 8.84
C VAL A 29 -1.67 8.42 9.60
N HIS A 30 -1.88 8.42 10.92
CA HIS A 30 -1.28 7.46 11.83
C HIS A 30 -2.31 6.45 12.29
N ASP A 31 -2.99 5.79 11.38
CA ASP A 31 -4.01 4.85 11.81
C ASP A 31 -3.68 3.43 11.43
N GLY A 32 -2.44 3.15 11.10
CA GLY A 32 -2.06 1.80 10.74
C GLY A 32 -1.64 0.99 11.95
N LEU A 33 -1.26 -0.26 11.68
CA LEU A 33 -0.86 -1.17 12.72
C LEU A 33 0.49 -0.82 13.32
N ARG A 34 1.30 -0.08 12.62
CA ARG A 34 2.66 0.23 13.06
C ARG A 34 2.76 1.68 13.47
N PRO A 35 3.05 1.98 14.72
CA PRO A 35 3.09 3.36 15.17
C PRO A 35 4.23 4.18 14.55
N TYR A 36 5.22 3.51 13.98
CA TYR A 36 6.33 4.22 13.36
C TYR A 36 6.08 4.51 11.88
N PHE A 37 4.89 4.12 11.35
CA PHE A 37 4.56 4.38 9.97
C PHE A 37 3.38 5.32 9.87
N GLU A 38 3.37 6.12 8.83
CA GLU A 38 2.22 6.91 8.43
C GLU A 38 1.78 6.43 7.07
N TYR A 39 0.50 6.53 6.79
CA TYR A 39 -0.07 5.99 5.57
C TYR A 39 -0.85 7.06 4.85
N ARG A 40 -0.69 7.14 3.54
CA ARG A 40 -1.48 8.05 2.72
C ARG A 40 -2.23 7.21 1.70
N ASP A 41 -3.55 7.21 1.79
CA ASP A 41 -4.39 6.41 0.91
C ASP A 41 -4.43 7.04 -0.48
N LEU A 42 -4.39 6.21 -1.50
CA LEU A 42 -4.40 6.69 -2.89
C LEU A 42 -5.75 6.51 -3.57
N GLY A 43 -6.77 6.11 -2.82
CA GLY A 43 -8.14 6.04 -3.36
C GLY A 43 -8.44 4.79 -4.16
N ILE A 44 -7.54 3.84 -4.20
CA ILE A 44 -7.72 2.68 -5.07
C ILE A 44 -8.73 1.70 -4.49
N LYS A 45 -8.76 1.54 -3.17
CA LYS A 45 -9.72 0.64 -2.55
C LYS A 45 -11.14 1.07 -2.88
N ASP A 46 -11.39 2.35 -2.76
CA ASP A 46 -12.72 2.88 -3.03
C ASP A 46 -13.07 2.77 -4.51
N ALA A 47 -12.12 3.05 -5.37
CA ALA A 47 -12.37 3.02 -6.81
C ALA A 47 -12.59 1.62 -7.35
N THR A 48 -12.06 0.61 -6.68
CA THR A 48 -12.12 -0.76 -7.19
C THR A 48 -13.10 -1.63 -6.43
N GLY A 49 -13.91 -1.06 -5.54
CA GLY A 49 -14.82 -1.87 -4.76
C GLY A 49 -14.12 -2.82 -3.83
N GLY A 50 -12.94 -2.46 -3.39
CA GLY A 50 -12.19 -3.28 -2.44
C GLY A 50 -11.30 -4.32 -3.07
N LYS A 51 -11.20 -4.36 -4.40
CA LYS A 51 -10.40 -5.37 -5.04
C LYS A 51 -8.90 -5.12 -4.91
N ALA A 52 -8.53 -3.87 -4.74
CA ALA A 52 -7.12 -3.51 -4.56
C ALA A 52 -7.02 -2.36 -3.57
N VAL A 53 -5.88 -2.27 -2.93
CA VAL A 53 -5.58 -1.16 -2.02
C VAL A 53 -4.21 -0.65 -2.42
N MET A 54 -4.06 0.66 -2.40
CA MET A 54 -2.76 1.24 -2.69
C MET A 54 -2.55 2.46 -1.80
N HIS A 55 -1.41 2.52 -1.17
CA HIS A 55 -1.11 3.68 -0.35
C HIS A 55 0.39 3.89 -0.28
N VAL A 56 0.78 5.10 0.09
CA VAL A 56 2.17 5.43 0.32
C VAL A 56 2.43 5.31 1.81
N ILE A 57 3.51 4.64 2.17
CA ILE A 57 3.90 4.48 3.56
C ILE A 57 5.15 5.31 3.78
N ARG A 58 5.16 6.06 4.87
CA ARG A 58 6.30 6.89 5.24
C ARG A 58 6.70 6.52 6.66
N ALA A 59 7.99 6.22 6.86
CA ALA A 59 8.50 5.93 8.19
C ALA A 59 8.98 7.22 8.82
N HIS A 60 8.83 7.28 10.14
CA HIS A 60 9.41 8.40 10.87
C HIS A 60 10.92 8.25 10.88
N GLU A 61 11.60 9.37 10.86
CA GLU A 61 13.04 9.37 10.90
C GLU A 61 13.51 8.71 12.19
N GLY A 62 14.49 7.84 12.08
CA GLY A 62 14.99 7.13 13.25
C GLY A 62 14.12 6.01 13.74
N SER A 63 13.08 5.67 12.99
CA SER A 63 12.19 4.60 13.41
C SER A 63 12.88 3.25 13.37
N HIS A 64 12.52 2.40 14.30
CA HIS A 64 13.01 1.03 14.34
C HIS A 64 11.82 0.09 14.42
N ALA A 65 11.84 -0.91 13.60
CA ALA A 65 10.84 -1.95 13.69
C ALA A 65 11.07 -2.75 14.95
N THR A 66 10.01 -3.26 15.51
CA THR A 66 10.11 -4.03 16.74
C THR A 66 10.62 -5.44 16.51
N GLY A 67 10.71 -5.86 15.30
CA GLY A 67 11.15 -7.20 14.99
C GLY A 67 10.07 -8.25 15.07
N GLU A 68 8.82 -7.83 15.21
CA GLU A 68 7.73 -8.78 15.23
C GLU A 68 7.42 -9.29 13.84
N TRP A 69 7.30 -10.61 13.75
CA TRP A 69 6.88 -11.21 12.48
C TRP A 69 5.38 -11.03 12.31
N HIS A 70 4.95 -10.79 11.09
CA HIS A 70 3.53 -10.72 10.79
C HIS A 70 3.30 -11.21 9.38
N ARG A 71 2.05 -11.51 9.06
CA ARG A 71 1.69 -12.03 7.76
C ARG A 71 0.61 -11.15 7.17
N HIS A 72 0.74 -10.90 5.87
CA HIS A 72 -0.26 -10.17 5.13
C HIS A 72 -1.16 -11.17 4.43
N GLU A 73 -2.44 -11.13 4.72
CA GLU A 73 -3.37 -12.09 4.14
C GLU A 73 -3.99 -11.49 2.89
N VAL A 74 -3.17 -11.36 1.87
CA VAL A 74 -3.58 -10.83 0.59
C VAL A 74 -3.04 -11.76 -0.48
N GLN A 75 -3.67 -11.76 -1.63
CA GLN A 75 -3.22 -12.62 -2.72
C GLN A 75 -1.98 -12.05 -3.39
N LEU A 76 -1.82 -10.76 -3.35
CA LEU A 76 -0.69 -10.12 -4.01
C LEU A 76 -0.35 -8.85 -3.26
N GLN A 77 0.91 -8.65 -3.01
CA GLN A 77 1.38 -7.42 -2.42
C GLN A 77 2.67 -7.02 -3.11
N ILE A 78 2.74 -5.77 -3.53
CA ILE A 78 3.92 -5.23 -4.17
C ILE A 78 4.35 -4.00 -3.39
N VAL A 79 5.64 -3.94 -3.09
CA VAL A 79 6.23 -2.79 -2.41
C VAL A 79 7.28 -2.21 -3.32
N TYR A 80 7.20 -0.93 -3.57
CA TYR A 80 8.19 -0.23 -4.37
C TYR A 80 8.72 0.93 -3.53
N VAL A 81 10.04 0.97 -3.34
CA VAL A 81 10.65 1.98 -2.49
C VAL A 81 10.89 3.24 -3.30
N LEU A 82 10.29 4.34 -2.86
CA LEU A 82 10.41 5.60 -3.56
C LEU A 82 11.61 6.41 -3.10
N LYS A 83 11.95 6.34 -1.81
CA LYS A 83 13.01 7.17 -1.27
C LYS A 83 13.55 6.53 -0.01
N GLY A 84 14.84 6.69 0.23
CA GLY A 84 15.47 6.15 1.42
C GLY A 84 15.72 4.67 1.31
N TRP A 85 15.72 4.02 2.45
CA TRP A 85 15.98 2.59 2.50
C TRP A 85 15.31 1.99 3.73
N VAL A 86 15.10 0.67 3.68
CA VAL A 86 14.51 -0.06 4.78
C VAL A 86 15.05 -1.48 4.74
N VAL A 87 15.17 -2.10 5.90
CA VAL A 87 15.62 -3.48 6.01
C VAL A 87 14.43 -4.32 6.47
N PHE A 88 14.13 -5.35 5.69
CA PHE A 88 13.10 -6.30 6.05
C PHE A 88 13.67 -7.71 6.03
N GLU A 89 13.11 -8.54 6.86
CA GLU A 89 13.42 -9.96 6.85
C GLU A 89 12.18 -10.72 6.42
N TYR A 90 12.32 -11.58 5.42
CA TYR A 90 11.21 -12.33 4.88
C TYR A 90 11.44 -13.81 5.15
N GLU A 91 10.39 -14.47 5.62
CA GLU A 91 10.49 -15.88 5.95
C GLU A 91 10.99 -16.68 4.74
N GLY A 92 12.05 -17.44 4.92
CA GLY A 92 12.61 -18.27 3.86
C GLY A 92 13.46 -17.52 2.85
N GLN A 93 13.53 -16.19 2.94
CA GLN A 93 14.27 -15.40 1.97
C GLN A 93 15.41 -14.59 2.60
N GLY A 94 15.45 -14.53 3.93
CA GLY A 94 16.50 -13.80 4.62
C GLY A 94 16.25 -12.32 4.72
N GLN A 95 17.27 -11.61 5.12
CA GLN A 95 17.22 -10.18 5.36
C GLN A 95 17.69 -9.42 4.14
N HIS A 96 16.96 -8.38 3.77
CA HIS A 96 17.29 -7.60 2.60
C HIS A 96 17.18 -6.12 2.88
N THR A 97 18.09 -5.35 2.33
CA THR A 97 18.02 -3.89 2.38
C THR A 97 17.39 -3.40 1.09
N LEU A 98 16.27 -2.72 1.24
CA LEU A 98 15.51 -2.23 0.09
C LEU A 98 15.82 -0.74 -0.06
N VAL A 99 16.43 -0.39 -1.17
CA VAL A 99 16.77 1.01 -1.45
C VAL A 99 15.81 1.57 -2.47
N ALA A 100 15.88 2.88 -2.68
CA ALA A 100 15.00 3.52 -3.67
C ALA A 100 15.14 2.82 -5.02
N GLY A 101 14.01 2.55 -5.65
CA GLY A 101 13.99 1.84 -6.92
C GLY A 101 13.83 0.33 -6.79
N THR A 102 13.84 -0.18 -5.57
CA THR A 102 13.67 -1.62 -5.35
C THR A 102 12.19 -1.98 -5.36
N CYS A 103 11.87 -3.09 -5.98
CA CYS A 103 10.51 -3.61 -6.00
C CYS A 103 10.50 -5.01 -5.42
N VAL A 104 9.57 -5.25 -4.50
CA VAL A 104 9.40 -6.57 -3.90
C VAL A 104 7.98 -7.03 -4.12
N HIS A 105 7.84 -8.26 -4.55
CA HIS A 105 6.53 -8.89 -4.66
C HIS A 105 6.42 -9.92 -3.53
N LEU A 106 5.37 -9.83 -2.77
CA LEU A 106 5.13 -10.72 -1.65
C LEU A 106 3.82 -11.46 -1.87
N SER A 107 3.79 -12.74 -1.50
CA SER A 107 2.56 -13.48 -1.54
C SER A 107 2.49 -14.34 -0.30
N LEU A 108 1.59 -14.03 0.60
CA LEU A 108 1.35 -14.78 1.83
C LEU A 108 2.65 -15.14 2.55
N ILE A 109 3.51 -14.15 2.75
CA ILE A 109 4.80 -14.40 3.35
C ILE A 109 4.91 -13.62 4.63
N HIS A 110 5.60 -14.19 5.61
CA HIS A 110 5.88 -13.51 6.86
C HIS A 110 7.03 -12.53 6.70
N ILE A 111 6.88 -11.39 7.32
CA ILE A 111 7.86 -10.32 7.25
C ILE A 111 8.37 -10.01 8.65
#